data_3d472faf61acd2a625366b79c203b044
#
_entry.id   3d472faf61acd2a625366b79c203b044
#
_cell.length_a   1.000
_cell.length_b   1.000
_cell.length_c   1.000
_cell.angle_alpha   90.00
_cell.angle_beta   90.00
_cell.angle_gamma   90.00
#
_symmetry.space_group_name_H-M   'P 1'
#
loop_
_entity.id
_entity.type
_entity.pdbx_description
1 polymer ?
#
loop_
_entity_poly.entity_id
_entity_poly.type
_entity_poly.pdbx_seq_one_letter_code
_entity_poly.pdbx_strand_id
1 'polypeptide(L)'
;MRYIKHIFLSILLVCNTITSVAFGQITRPAPRLTVIISINGLDNYEIEAFSKMLEPNGMRRLISGVYNPNATCSYMVTGATTDYASMMTGSTPHYHGIVASKFYSLIDDNVVSCIEDARYEGINTKDMVSPRLLQATTLADQIKLNNPQSKVYAIGLSAESAIMLGGHLADGAIWFDNANAGICTSTFYDKGLPRWAEKINREGLMRTTCTNDWQPIFSLPSYQYPPHGSYLNGEKPTFINFMDGDDNYDFMKKFRQSPFINDVIKELATRAIRDEQMGTDDAIDLLCIEFNAHSPFDAYTLCAENEDLITRLDRNIKSLLDIIEISVGLENSLIVLTAPHNNPTLTPQNDPRLPSGTFNSRRAMALLNSYLMAIYGQGRWVSGYYDKNISLNKSLIENENIKMTEIQNYVAQFMLEFSGVHTAIPAYQIQTAASLPNDMPSRMRNSHYKNRSGDVVFTLLPGWVEYDEKLQRTLYPSITQPYTPIAIWSKEIKRSKSNITIEDLCATICRILQIPYPNACIGTPHQIEN
;
A
#
# COMPACT_ATOMS: atom_id res chain seq x y z
N MET A 1 20.57 -52.32 -47.59
CA MET A 1 19.28 -52.20 -46.83
C MET A 1 19.35 -52.58 -45.35
N ARG A 2 20.18 -53.53 -44.90
CA ARG A 2 20.26 -53.87 -43.44
C ARG A 2 20.88 -52.76 -42.58
N TYR A 3 21.88 -52.03 -43.02
CA TYR A 3 22.55 -50.95 -42.27
C TYR A 3 21.67 -49.70 -42.06
N ILE A 4 20.80 -49.38 -43.04
CA ILE A 4 19.92 -48.21 -42.93
C ILE A 4 18.84 -48.44 -41.87
N LYS A 5 18.35 -49.69 -41.67
CA LYS A 5 17.40 -50.00 -40.59
C LYS A 5 18.01 -49.85 -39.17
N HIS A 6 19.28 -50.17 -38.99
CA HIS A 6 19.95 -50.03 -37.70
C HIS A 6 20.23 -48.57 -37.34
N ILE A 7 20.57 -47.73 -38.36
CA ILE A 7 20.76 -46.29 -38.15
C ILE A 7 19.43 -45.61 -37.77
N PHE A 8 18.31 -45.95 -38.44
CA PHE A 8 17.00 -45.43 -38.09
C PHE A 8 16.53 -45.88 -36.70
N LEU A 9 16.78 -47.11 -36.30
CA LEU A 9 16.44 -47.63 -34.99
C LEU A 9 17.26 -46.96 -33.87
N SER A 10 18.55 -46.68 -34.12
CA SER A 10 19.43 -45.96 -33.19
C SER A 10 19.05 -44.48 -33.04
N ILE A 11 18.64 -43.80 -34.11
CA ILE A 11 18.14 -42.43 -34.06
C ILE A 11 16.80 -42.35 -33.32
N LEU A 12 15.89 -43.31 -33.51
CA LEU A 12 14.62 -43.37 -32.80
C LEU A 12 14.80 -43.62 -31.30
N LEU A 13 15.80 -44.45 -30.90
CA LEU A 13 16.12 -44.67 -29.48
C LEU A 13 16.75 -43.45 -28.81
N VAL A 14 17.64 -42.71 -29.51
CA VAL A 14 18.24 -41.47 -29.00
C VAL A 14 17.21 -40.36 -28.90
N CYS A 15 16.28 -40.21 -29.85
CA CYS A 15 15.18 -39.26 -29.75
C CYS A 15 14.24 -39.56 -28.58
N ASN A 16 13.95 -40.84 -28.27
CA ASN A 16 13.12 -41.17 -27.10
C ASN A 16 13.82 -40.96 -25.75
N THR A 17 15.16 -41.08 -25.70
CA THR A 17 15.91 -40.77 -24.45
C THR A 17 16.07 -39.26 -24.25
N ILE A 18 16.12 -38.44 -25.28
CA ILE A 18 16.20 -36.98 -25.18
C ILE A 18 14.82 -36.41 -24.77
N THR A 19 13.70 -36.98 -25.25
CA THR A 19 12.36 -36.52 -24.82
C THR A 19 12.02 -36.92 -23.39
N SER A 20 12.58 -38.00 -22.85
CA SER A 20 12.36 -38.41 -21.47
C SER A 20 13.22 -37.62 -20.42
N VAL A 21 14.27 -36.96 -20.84
CA VAL A 21 15.09 -36.11 -19.97
C VAL A 21 14.55 -34.66 -19.90
N ALA A 22 13.72 -34.25 -20.87
CA ALA A 22 13.13 -32.89 -20.88
C ALA A 22 11.86 -32.73 -20.05
N PHE A 23 11.29 -33.80 -19.48
CA PHE A 23 10.08 -33.77 -18.66
C PHE A 23 10.30 -34.04 -17.17
N GLY A 24 11.50 -33.85 -16.68
CA GLY A 24 11.86 -34.07 -15.27
C GLY A 24 12.04 -32.80 -14.44
N GLN A 25 11.46 -31.67 -14.82
CA GLN A 25 11.19 -30.65 -13.82
C GLN A 25 10.03 -31.19 -12.96
N ILE A 26 10.36 -31.66 -11.77
CA ILE A 26 9.38 -31.88 -10.71
C ILE A 26 8.76 -30.49 -10.46
N THR A 27 7.66 -30.20 -11.14
CA THR A 27 6.86 -29.02 -10.83
C THR A 27 6.29 -29.27 -9.44
N ARG A 28 6.82 -28.57 -8.46
CA ARG A 28 6.28 -28.63 -7.10
C ARG A 28 4.83 -28.16 -7.14
N PRO A 29 3.95 -28.76 -6.33
CA PRO A 29 2.60 -28.24 -6.20
C PRO A 29 2.66 -26.78 -5.72
N ALA A 30 1.85 -25.93 -6.32
CA ALA A 30 1.72 -24.55 -5.89
C ALA A 30 1.20 -24.50 -4.43
N PRO A 31 1.61 -23.50 -3.63
CA PRO A 31 1.01 -23.28 -2.32
C PRO A 31 -0.51 -23.16 -2.41
N ARG A 32 -1.22 -23.83 -1.50
CA ARG A 32 -2.69 -23.80 -1.44
C ARG A 32 -3.22 -22.50 -0.83
N LEU A 33 -2.46 -21.91 0.09
CA LEU A 33 -2.78 -20.62 0.71
C LEU A 33 -1.64 -19.64 0.52
N THR A 34 -1.96 -18.49 -0.06
CA THR A 34 -1.07 -17.32 -0.09
C THR A 34 -1.60 -16.27 0.88
N VAL A 35 -0.75 -15.82 1.79
CA VAL A 35 -1.09 -14.73 2.74
C VAL A 35 -0.17 -13.56 2.51
N ILE A 36 -0.74 -12.40 2.18
CA ILE A 36 -0.01 -11.13 2.10
C ILE A 36 -0.28 -10.35 3.38
N ILE A 37 0.75 -10.18 4.19
CA ILE A 37 0.75 -9.38 5.41
C ILE A 37 1.40 -8.05 5.07
N SER A 38 0.60 -7.00 4.94
CA SER A 38 1.08 -5.63 4.84
C SER A 38 0.99 -4.95 6.19
N ILE A 39 2.00 -4.17 6.58
CA ILE A 39 2.02 -3.46 7.85
C ILE A 39 2.16 -1.97 7.56
N ASN A 40 1.05 -1.24 7.67
CA ASN A 40 1.03 0.19 7.43
C ASN A 40 1.80 0.93 8.54
N GLY A 41 2.77 1.74 8.15
CA GLY A 41 3.62 2.49 9.06
C GLY A 41 4.93 1.80 9.47
N LEU A 42 5.16 0.54 9.07
CA LEU A 42 6.40 -0.18 9.40
C LEU A 42 7.50 0.13 8.38
N ASP A 43 8.70 0.37 8.87
CA ASP A 43 9.92 0.41 8.07
C ASP A 43 10.99 -0.58 8.57
N ASN A 44 12.05 -0.78 7.77
CA ASN A 44 13.14 -1.68 8.16
C ASN A 44 13.91 -1.18 9.38
N TYR A 45 13.96 0.14 9.60
CA TYR A 45 14.65 0.71 10.73
C TYR A 45 14.00 0.27 12.07
N GLU A 46 12.67 0.22 12.13
CA GLU A 46 11.94 -0.27 13.31
C GLU A 46 12.11 -1.77 13.50
N ILE A 47 12.10 -2.56 12.41
CA ILE A 47 12.37 -4.00 12.46
C ILE A 47 13.76 -4.27 13.09
N GLU A 48 14.77 -3.50 12.69
CA GLU A 48 16.13 -3.63 13.21
C GLU A 48 16.24 -3.12 14.64
N ALA A 49 15.68 -1.93 14.93
CA ALA A 49 15.76 -1.29 16.24
C ALA A 49 15.10 -2.15 17.34
N PHE A 50 13.92 -2.71 17.05
CA PHE A 50 13.17 -3.53 18.01
C PHE A 50 13.44 -5.04 17.89
N SER A 51 14.44 -5.43 17.09
CA SER A 51 14.72 -6.82 16.75
C SER A 51 14.90 -7.74 17.97
N LYS A 52 15.38 -7.23 19.11
CA LYS A 52 15.56 -8.04 20.33
C LYS A 52 14.24 -8.53 20.93
N MET A 53 13.15 -7.78 20.74
CA MET A 53 11.82 -8.07 21.28
C MET A 53 10.99 -8.98 20.36
N LEU A 54 11.39 -9.15 19.09
CA LEU A 54 10.65 -9.96 18.13
C LEU A 54 10.74 -11.46 18.47
N GLU A 55 9.63 -12.15 18.35
CA GLU A 55 9.52 -13.60 18.55
C GLU A 55 10.27 -14.39 17.45
N PRO A 56 10.92 -15.50 17.76
CA PRO A 56 11.60 -16.32 16.76
C PRO A 56 10.68 -16.82 15.65
N ASN A 57 9.41 -17.06 15.98
CA ASN A 57 8.37 -17.61 15.08
C ASN A 57 7.39 -16.54 14.56
N GLY A 58 7.66 -15.27 14.79
CA GLY A 58 6.93 -14.12 14.26
C GLY A 58 7.61 -13.53 13.00
N MET A 59 7.80 -12.22 12.98
CA MET A 59 8.45 -11.51 11.85
C MET A 59 9.86 -12.03 11.57
N ARG A 60 10.63 -12.44 12.61
CA ARG A 60 11.96 -13.06 12.38
C ARG A 60 11.90 -14.28 11.48
N ARG A 61 10.86 -15.12 11.58
CA ARG A 61 10.66 -16.26 10.68
C ARG A 61 10.47 -15.77 9.25
N LEU A 62 9.64 -14.76 9.03
CA LEU A 62 9.33 -14.25 7.70
C LEU A 62 10.55 -13.63 7.01
N ILE A 63 11.32 -12.81 7.73
CA ILE A 63 12.57 -12.22 7.19
C ILE A 63 13.71 -13.23 7.06
N SER A 64 13.53 -14.46 7.51
CA SER A 64 14.50 -15.55 7.28
C SER A 64 14.38 -16.20 5.89
N GLY A 65 13.37 -15.86 5.09
CA GLY A 65 13.23 -16.26 3.71
C GLY A 65 14.00 -15.35 2.74
N VAL A 66 13.41 -15.05 1.59
CA VAL A 66 13.92 -14.01 0.68
C VAL A 66 13.57 -12.66 1.26
N TYR A 67 14.55 -11.81 1.50
CA TYR A 67 14.35 -10.53 2.18
C TYR A 67 15.06 -9.37 1.49
N ASN A 68 14.30 -8.34 1.14
CA ASN A 68 14.81 -7.02 0.77
C ASN A 68 14.35 -5.99 1.81
N PRO A 69 15.26 -5.49 2.68
CA PRO A 69 14.90 -4.49 3.68
C PRO A 69 14.54 -3.12 3.10
N ASN A 70 15.02 -2.83 1.89
CA ASN A 70 14.95 -1.52 1.26
C ASN A 70 14.47 -1.62 -0.19
N ALA A 71 13.34 -2.28 -0.40
CA ALA A 71 12.73 -2.36 -1.72
C ALA A 71 12.29 -0.96 -2.19
N THR A 72 12.53 -0.70 -3.46
CA THR A 72 12.21 0.57 -4.13
C THR A 72 11.02 0.41 -5.06
N CYS A 73 10.52 1.55 -5.56
CA CYS A 73 9.56 1.60 -6.65
C CYS A 73 10.06 2.53 -7.76
N SER A 74 9.52 2.38 -8.95
CA SER A 74 9.91 3.17 -10.14
C SER A 74 9.01 4.40 -10.37
N TYR A 75 8.14 4.75 -9.44
CA TYR A 75 7.20 5.88 -9.50
C TYR A 75 7.40 6.85 -8.34
N MET A 76 6.71 8.00 -8.40
CA MET A 76 6.62 8.95 -7.28
C MET A 76 5.61 8.43 -6.27
N VAL A 77 6.03 8.21 -5.05
CA VAL A 77 5.15 7.72 -3.99
C VAL A 77 4.21 8.83 -3.53
N THR A 78 2.92 8.54 -3.54
CA THR A 78 1.85 9.46 -3.11
C THR A 78 1.08 8.93 -1.90
N GLY A 79 1.36 7.71 -1.46
CA GLY A 79 0.77 7.10 -0.26
C GLY A 79 0.45 5.62 -0.44
N ALA A 80 -0.01 5.00 0.63
CA ALA A 80 -0.27 3.56 0.72
C ALA A 80 -1.20 3.02 -0.37
N THR A 81 -2.22 3.77 -0.77
CA THR A 81 -3.19 3.35 -1.80
C THR A 81 -2.52 3.06 -3.14
N THR A 82 -1.60 3.94 -3.55
CA THR A 82 -0.81 3.77 -4.79
C THR A 82 0.11 2.56 -4.70
N ASP A 83 0.73 2.36 -3.54
CA ASP A 83 1.62 1.23 -3.31
C ASP A 83 0.88 -0.10 -3.35
N TYR A 84 -0.30 -0.20 -2.73
CA TYR A 84 -1.12 -1.41 -2.80
C TYR A 84 -1.57 -1.71 -4.23
N ALA A 85 -1.99 -0.69 -4.98
CA ALA A 85 -2.32 -0.87 -6.39
C ALA A 85 -1.12 -1.37 -7.19
N SER A 86 0.06 -0.76 -7.02
CA SER A 86 1.29 -1.16 -7.72
C SER A 86 1.75 -2.56 -7.32
N MET A 87 1.72 -2.89 -6.03
CA MET A 87 2.08 -4.20 -5.51
C MET A 87 1.18 -5.31 -6.06
N MET A 88 -0.14 -5.08 -6.09
CA MET A 88 -1.10 -6.11 -6.50
C MET A 88 -1.24 -6.24 -8.01
N THR A 89 -0.88 -5.22 -8.78
CA THR A 89 -0.91 -5.26 -10.25
C THR A 89 0.46 -5.58 -10.87
N GLY A 90 1.55 -5.44 -10.12
CA GLY A 90 2.92 -5.49 -10.66
C GLY A 90 3.22 -4.35 -11.63
N SER A 91 2.61 -3.18 -11.43
CA SER A 91 2.60 -2.10 -12.40
C SER A 91 2.75 -0.74 -11.71
N THR A 92 2.73 0.35 -12.48
CA THR A 92 2.85 1.71 -11.97
C THR A 92 1.55 2.50 -12.18
N PRO A 93 1.36 3.64 -11.50
CA PRO A 93 0.20 4.53 -11.70
C PRO A 93 -0.10 4.86 -13.17
N HIS A 94 0.93 4.93 -14.00
CA HIS A 94 0.78 5.16 -15.44
C HIS A 94 -0.12 4.12 -16.12
N TYR A 95 -0.10 2.88 -15.67
CA TYR A 95 -0.88 1.78 -16.24
C TYR A 95 -2.12 1.46 -15.43
N HIS A 96 -2.00 1.33 -14.10
CA HIS A 96 -3.14 0.95 -13.26
C HIS A 96 -4.06 2.11 -12.89
N GLY A 97 -3.64 3.37 -13.14
CA GLY A 97 -4.48 4.55 -13.02
C GLY A 97 -4.70 5.10 -11.61
N ILE A 98 -4.19 4.46 -10.56
CA ILE A 98 -4.29 4.95 -9.18
C ILE A 98 -3.10 5.86 -8.90
N VAL A 99 -3.28 7.15 -9.13
CA VAL A 99 -2.23 8.17 -8.99
C VAL A 99 -2.05 8.65 -7.55
N ALA A 100 -3.11 8.58 -6.76
CA ALA A 100 -3.16 8.89 -5.32
C ALA A 100 -4.50 8.38 -4.76
N SER A 101 -4.70 8.46 -3.43
CA SER A 101 -5.99 8.14 -2.79
C SER A 101 -7.13 9.05 -3.27
N LYS A 102 -6.79 10.27 -3.67
CA LYS A 102 -7.72 11.24 -4.29
C LYS A 102 -7.03 11.94 -5.44
N PHE A 103 -7.81 12.50 -6.36
CA PHE A 103 -7.31 13.33 -7.46
C PHE A 103 -8.39 14.33 -7.88
N TYR A 104 -7.98 15.41 -8.56
CA TYR A 104 -8.94 16.35 -9.11
C TYR A 104 -9.53 15.80 -10.42
N SER A 105 -10.85 15.62 -10.44
CA SER A 105 -11.60 15.18 -11.62
C SER A 105 -12.08 16.40 -12.41
N LEU A 106 -11.67 16.51 -13.68
CA LEU A 106 -12.17 17.55 -14.59
C LEU A 106 -13.64 17.36 -14.96
N ILE A 107 -14.16 16.14 -14.85
CA ILE A 107 -15.56 15.84 -15.15
C ILE A 107 -16.47 16.35 -14.02
N ASP A 108 -16.06 16.10 -12.79
CA ASP A 108 -16.85 16.43 -11.61
C ASP A 108 -16.53 17.83 -11.07
N ASP A 109 -15.54 18.54 -11.64
CA ASP A 109 -14.98 19.82 -11.19
C ASP A 109 -14.69 19.82 -9.68
N ASN A 110 -14.21 18.67 -9.16
CA ASN A 110 -13.98 18.46 -7.74
C ASN A 110 -12.88 17.42 -7.49
N VAL A 111 -12.41 17.35 -6.24
CA VAL A 111 -11.53 16.28 -5.77
C VAL A 111 -12.37 15.05 -5.42
N VAL A 112 -12.08 13.93 -6.09
CA VAL A 112 -12.79 12.65 -5.93
C VAL A 112 -11.86 11.59 -5.37
N SER A 113 -12.43 10.59 -4.68
CA SER A 113 -11.68 9.43 -4.23
C SER A 113 -11.38 8.47 -5.38
N CYS A 114 -10.21 7.83 -5.36
CA CYS A 114 -9.82 6.83 -6.36
C CYS A 114 -10.66 5.54 -6.33
N ILE A 115 -11.53 5.38 -5.33
CA ILE A 115 -12.44 4.24 -5.18
C ILE A 115 -13.92 4.65 -5.24
N GLU A 116 -14.23 5.93 -5.42
CA GLU A 116 -15.61 6.43 -5.46
C GLU A 116 -16.42 5.81 -6.59
N ASP A 117 -17.59 5.26 -6.24
CA ASP A 117 -18.52 4.67 -7.20
C ASP A 117 -19.95 4.67 -6.68
N ALA A 118 -20.73 5.67 -7.09
CA ALA A 118 -22.12 5.86 -6.67
C ALA A 118 -23.10 4.75 -7.13
N ARG A 119 -22.63 3.75 -7.90
CA ARG A 119 -23.45 2.59 -8.31
C ARG A 119 -23.59 1.52 -7.23
N TYR A 120 -22.75 1.60 -6.20
CA TYR A 120 -22.71 0.62 -5.11
C TYR A 120 -22.93 1.29 -3.77
N GLU A 121 -23.59 0.60 -2.88
CA GLU A 121 -23.89 1.07 -1.53
C GLU A 121 -22.90 0.48 -0.52
N GLY A 122 -22.61 1.24 0.53
CA GLY A 122 -21.87 0.73 1.66
C GLY A 122 -22.72 -0.16 2.56
N ILE A 123 -22.13 -1.20 3.11
CA ILE A 123 -22.72 -2.06 4.13
C ILE A 123 -22.05 -1.74 5.45
N ASN A 124 -22.82 -1.26 6.43
CA ASN A 124 -22.35 -0.70 7.71
C ASN A 124 -21.44 0.53 7.55
N THR A 125 -21.53 1.22 6.43
CA THR A 125 -20.84 2.48 6.14
C THR A 125 -21.66 3.31 5.17
N LYS A 126 -21.33 4.60 5.04
CA LYS A 126 -21.89 5.48 4.01
C LYS A 126 -21.03 5.55 2.75
N ASP A 127 -19.89 4.87 2.74
CA ASP A 127 -18.96 4.89 1.61
C ASP A 127 -19.56 4.16 0.40
N MET A 128 -19.69 4.84 -0.71
CA MET A 128 -20.10 4.28 -2.00
C MET A 128 -18.85 4.05 -2.84
N VAL A 129 -18.34 2.81 -2.82
CA VAL A 129 -16.99 2.52 -3.33
C VAL A 129 -16.92 1.21 -4.11
N SER A 130 -15.98 1.17 -5.07
CA SER A 130 -15.60 -0.01 -5.84
C SER A 130 -14.19 0.12 -6.43
N PRO A 131 -13.58 -0.95 -6.96
CA PRO A 131 -12.29 -0.88 -7.66
C PRO A 131 -12.39 -0.32 -9.09
N ARG A 132 -13.50 0.23 -9.52
CA ARG A 132 -13.76 0.68 -10.92
C ARG A 132 -12.64 1.52 -11.53
N LEU A 133 -12.00 2.35 -10.72
CA LEU A 133 -10.94 3.24 -11.19
C LEU A 133 -9.56 2.57 -11.25
N LEU A 134 -9.40 1.37 -10.74
CA LEU A 134 -8.23 0.53 -10.94
C LEU A 134 -8.30 -0.09 -12.36
N GLN A 135 -7.40 0.33 -13.25
CA GLN A 135 -7.45 0.02 -14.69
C GLN A 135 -6.62 -1.22 -15.08
N ALA A 136 -6.21 -2.01 -14.11
CA ALA A 136 -5.44 -3.22 -14.30
C ALA A 136 -5.99 -4.35 -13.44
N THR A 137 -5.90 -5.59 -13.91
CA THR A 137 -6.16 -6.75 -13.07
C THR A 137 -5.09 -6.88 -12.00
N THR A 138 -5.47 -7.45 -10.86
CA THR A 138 -4.59 -7.67 -9.71
C THR A 138 -4.15 -9.13 -9.59
N LEU A 139 -3.22 -9.42 -8.71
CA LEU A 139 -2.90 -10.79 -8.29
C LEU A 139 -4.16 -11.55 -7.81
N ALA A 140 -5.01 -10.87 -7.04
CA ALA A 140 -6.27 -11.41 -6.56
C ALA A 140 -7.20 -11.81 -7.73
N ASP A 141 -7.32 -10.94 -8.73
CA ASP A 141 -8.07 -11.21 -9.94
C ASP A 141 -7.50 -12.40 -10.72
N GLN A 142 -6.15 -12.48 -10.85
CA GLN A 142 -5.51 -13.59 -11.57
C GLN A 142 -5.74 -14.94 -10.90
N ILE A 143 -5.73 -14.99 -9.58
CA ILE A 143 -6.04 -16.22 -8.82
C ILE A 143 -7.48 -16.67 -9.12
N LYS A 144 -8.46 -15.76 -9.07
CA LYS A 144 -9.87 -16.06 -9.39
C LYS A 144 -10.07 -16.42 -10.87
N LEU A 145 -9.38 -15.76 -11.79
CA LEU A 145 -9.44 -16.06 -13.22
C LEU A 145 -8.82 -17.42 -13.55
N ASN A 146 -7.75 -17.80 -12.84
CA ASN A 146 -7.10 -19.10 -13.01
C ASN A 146 -7.97 -20.25 -12.45
N ASN A 147 -8.61 -20.03 -11.29
CA ASN A 147 -9.57 -20.98 -10.70
C ASN A 147 -10.71 -20.22 -9.98
N PRO A 148 -11.94 -20.22 -10.53
CA PRO A 148 -13.09 -19.57 -9.90
C PRO A 148 -13.47 -20.11 -8.51
N GLN A 149 -13.01 -21.31 -8.13
CA GLN A 149 -13.24 -21.89 -6.80
C GLN A 149 -12.29 -21.32 -5.74
N SER A 150 -11.23 -20.65 -6.15
CA SER A 150 -10.32 -19.96 -5.23
C SER A 150 -11.07 -18.96 -4.36
N LYS A 151 -10.71 -18.89 -3.09
CA LYS A 151 -11.27 -17.95 -2.11
C LYS A 151 -10.30 -16.79 -1.95
N VAL A 152 -10.80 -15.57 -2.12
CA VAL A 152 -10.01 -14.35 -2.08
C VAL A 152 -10.66 -13.36 -1.13
N TYR A 153 -9.97 -13.04 -0.04
CA TYR A 153 -10.42 -12.06 0.94
C TYR A 153 -9.34 -11.02 1.22
N ALA A 154 -9.76 -9.78 1.41
CA ALA A 154 -8.90 -8.67 1.81
C ALA A 154 -9.44 -7.99 3.08
N ILE A 155 -8.58 -7.79 4.07
CA ILE A 155 -8.87 -7.11 5.33
C ILE A 155 -7.96 -5.89 5.40
N GLY A 156 -8.53 -4.69 5.25
CA GLY A 156 -7.83 -3.43 5.24
C GLY A 156 -8.17 -2.55 6.42
N LEU A 157 -7.30 -1.61 6.74
CA LEU A 157 -7.58 -0.54 7.70
C LEU A 157 -8.59 0.47 7.13
N SER A 158 -8.58 0.69 5.83
CA SER A 158 -9.47 1.60 5.11
C SER A 158 -10.10 0.93 3.89
N ALA A 159 -11.11 1.57 3.31
CA ALA A 159 -11.73 1.12 2.07
C ALA A 159 -10.71 1.05 0.92
N GLU A 160 -9.84 2.07 0.82
CA GLU A 160 -8.80 2.12 -0.22
C GLU A 160 -7.86 0.92 -0.14
N SER A 161 -7.36 0.59 1.05
CA SER A 161 -6.44 -0.54 1.21
C SER A 161 -7.13 -1.87 0.95
N ALA A 162 -8.32 -2.11 1.51
CA ALA A 162 -9.06 -3.35 1.30
C ALA A 162 -9.40 -3.59 -0.18
N ILE A 163 -9.84 -2.55 -0.89
CA ILE A 163 -10.21 -2.61 -2.29
C ILE A 163 -8.99 -2.83 -3.20
N MET A 164 -7.87 -2.13 -2.94
CA MET A 164 -6.65 -2.32 -3.74
C MET A 164 -6.03 -3.70 -3.52
N LEU A 165 -6.09 -4.22 -2.29
CA LEU A 165 -5.62 -5.57 -1.97
C LEU A 165 -6.54 -6.68 -2.52
N GLY A 166 -7.86 -6.45 -2.52
CA GLY A 166 -8.86 -7.41 -3.00
C GLY A 166 -9.05 -7.43 -4.53
N GLY A 167 -8.81 -6.29 -5.19
CA GLY A 167 -9.04 -6.17 -6.63
C GLY A 167 -10.53 -6.24 -7.00
N HIS A 168 -10.82 -6.70 -8.23
CA HIS A 168 -12.17 -6.71 -8.81
C HIS A 168 -12.96 -7.99 -8.52
N LEU A 169 -12.29 -9.11 -8.28
CA LEU A 169 -12.92 -10.44 -8.24
C LEU A 169 -12.84 -11.11 -6.85
N ALA A 170 -12.42 -10.37 -5.81
CA ALA A 170 -12.42 -10.91 -4.45
C ALA A 170 -13.82 -11.32 -3.99
N ASP A 171 -13.90 -12.37 -3.17
CA ASP A 171 -15.13 -12.81 -2.50
C ASP A 171 -15.52 -11.84 -1.37
N GLY A 172 -14.57 -11.03 -0.89
CA GLY A 172 -14.83 -9.96 0.07
C GLY A 172 -13.64 -9.03 0.29
N ALA A 173 -13.92 -7.73 0.34
CA ALA A 173 -13.02 -6.70 0.84
C ALA A 173 -13.66 -6.03 2.04
N ILE A 174 -12.96 -6.02 3.17
CA ILE A 174 -13.49 -5.68 4.48
C ILE A 174 -12.60 -4.62 5.11
N TRP A 175 -13.21 -3.59 5.70
CA TRP A 175 -12.47 -2.51 6.36
C TRP A 175 -13.21 -1.99 7.59
N PHE A 176 -12.63 -1.01 8.28
CA PHE A 176 -13.18 -0.41 9.48
C PHE A 176 -13.82 0.95 9.17
N ASP A 177 -15.06 1.16 9.61
CA ASP A 177 -15.76 2.44 9.52
C ASP A 177 -15.60 3.25 10.82
N ASN A 178 -15.26 4.55 10.67
CA ASN A 178 -15.03 5.39 11.84
C ASN A 178 -16.33 5.87 12.49
N ALA A 179 -17.38 6.11 11.69
CA ALA A 179 -18.63 6.67 12.20
C ALA A 179 -19.45 5.64 12.99
N ASN A 180 -19.46 4.40 12.50
CA ASN A 180 -20.20 3.31 13.15
C ASN A 180 -19.36 2.52 14.15
N ALA A 181 -18.05 2.77 14.22
CA ALA A 181 -17.09 1.97 14.98
C ALA A 181 -17.29 0.47 14.72
N GLY A 182 -17.33 0.10 13.45
CA GLY A 182 -17.70 -1.23 13.00
C GLY A 182 -16.92 -1.67 11.76
N ILE A 183 -17.07 -2.93 11.44
CA ILE A 183 -16.55 -3.55 10.22
C ILE A 183 -17.59 -3.39 9.13
N CYS A 184 -17.13 -3.05 7.93
CA CYS A 184 -17.96 -2.73 6.79
C CYS A 184 -17.40 -3.29 5.47
N THR A 185 -18.21 -3.23 4.42
CA THR A 185 -17.87 -3.61 3.05
C THR A 185 -18.71 -2.81 2.05
N SER A 186 -18.60 -3.12 0.76
CA SER A 186 -19.41 -2.55 -0.33
C SER A 186 -20.26 -3.63 -1.00
N THR A 187 -21.45 -3.24 -1.46
CA THR A 187 -22.32 -4.09 -2.29
C THR A 187 -21.69 -4.47 -3.64
N PHE A 188 -20.53 -3.92 -3.97
CA PHE A 188 -19.70 -4.38 -5.09
C PHE A 188 -19.25 -5.82 -4.91
N TYR A 189 -18.84 -6.21 -3.70
CA TYR A 189 -18.31 -7.54 -3.42
C TYR A 189 -19.40 -8.53 -3.05
N ASP A 190 -20.34 -8.15 -2.18
CA ASP A 190 -21.45 -9.02 -1.79
C ASP A 190 -22.61 -8.17 -1.22
N LYS A 191 -23.78 -8.79 -1.03
CA LYS A 191 -24.99 -8.18 -0.46
C LYS A 191 -24.91 -7.97 1.06
N GLY A 192 -23.90 -8.49 1.72
CA GLY A 192 -23.69 -8.42 3.17
C GLY A 192 -22.26 -8.72 3.56
N LEU A 193 -21.93 -8.51 4.82
CA LEU A 193 -20.66 -9.00 5.37
C LEU A 193 -20.68 -10.54 5.43
N PRO A 194 -19.53 -11.21 5.22
CA PRO A 194 -19.38 -12.62 5.56
C PRO A 194 -19.80 -12.87 7.01
N ARG A 195 -20.44 -14.00 7.31
CA ARG A 195 -20.98 -14.29 8.64
C ARG A 195 -19.95 -14.17 9.76
N TRP A 196 -18.72 -14.58 9.49
CA TRP A 196 -17.61 -14.48 10.45
C TRP A 196 -17.20 -13.03 10.75
N ALA A 197 -17.26 -12.13 9.76
CA ALA A 197 -16.98 -10.73 9.94
C ALA A 197 -18.15 -10.00 10.64
N GLU A 198 -19.40 -10.29 10.23
CA GLU A 198 -20.59 -9.75 10.89
C GLU A 198 -20.67 -10.13 12.38
N LYS A 199 -20.20 -11.32 12.73
CA LYS A 199 -20.15 -11.79 14.12
C LYS A 199 -19.26 -10.88 14.99
N ILE A 200 -18.17 -10.33 14.46
CA ILE A 200 -17.31 -9.38 15.17
C ILE A 200 -18.06 -8.10 15.54
N ASN A 201 -18.88 -7.56 14.62
CA ASN A 201 -19.74 -6.41 14.90
C ASN A 201 -20.77 -6.73 15.99
N ARG A 202 -21.43 -7.89 15.91
CA ARG A 202 -22.44 -8.31 16.90
C ARG A 202 -21.85 -8.56 18.29
N GLU A 203 -20.63 -9.06 18.36
CA GLU A 203 -19.90 -9.30 19.62
C GLU A 203 -19.33 -8.00 20.21
N GLY A 204 -19.32 -6.91 19.44
CA GLY A 204 -18.72 -5.64 19.87
C GLY A 204 -17.22 -5.77 20.13
N LEU A 205 -16.52 -6.64 19.38
CA LEU A 205 -15.15 -7.06 19.67
C LEU A 205 -14.18 -5.87 19.77
N MET A 206 -14.36 -4.82 18.97
CA MET A 206 -13.49 -3.64 19.04
C MET A 206 -13.52 -2.98 20.42
N ARG A 207 -14.71 -2.79 20.99
CA ARG A 207 -14.84 -2.18 22.32
C ARG A 207 -14.44 -3.14 23.43
N THR A 208 -14.75 -4.43 23.30
CA THR A 208 -14.38 -5.43 24.31
C THR A 208 -12.88 -5.72 24.34
N THR A 209 -12.17 -5.53 23.24
CA THR A 209 -10.71 -5.63 23.18
C THR A 209 -10.03 -4.43 23.88
N CYS A 210 -10.69 -3.27 23.89
CA CYS A 210 -10.21 -2.03 24.52
C CYS A 210 -10.81 -1.79 25.92
N THR A 211 -11.12 -2.81 26.69
CA THR A 211 -11.64 -2.65 28.07
C THR A 211 -10.64 -2.01 29.03
N ASN A 212 -9.36 -2.07 28.70
CA ASN A 212 -8.28 -1.46 29.45
C ASN A 212 -7.55 -0.44 28.59
N ASP A 213 -6.96 0.56 29.24
CA ASP A 213 -6.05 1.48 28.58
C ASP A 213 -4.82 0.75 28.03
N TRP A 214 -4.21 1.31 26.99
CA TRP A 214 -2.96 0.77 26.48
C TRP A 214 -1.85 1.00 27.50
N GLN A 215 -1.47 -0.07 28.18
CA GLN A 215 -0.36 -0.16 29.11
C GLN A 215 0.72 -1.09 28.56
N PRO A 216 1.98 -0.92 28.97
CA PRO A 216 3.09 -1.76 28.51
C PRO A 216 2.88 -3.22 28.94
N ILE A 217 3.18 -4.17 28.04
CA ILE A 217 3.10 -5.61 28.34
C ILE A 217 4.27 -6.12 29.19
N PHE A 218 5.36 -5.35 29.27
CA PHE A 218 6.52 -5.64 30.10
C PHE A 218 6.73 -4.50 31.10
N SER A 219 7.60 -4.74 32.09
CA SER A 219 8.06 -3.65 32.96
C SER A 219 8.87 -2.63 32.14
N LEU A 220 8.72 -1.33 32.42
CA LEU A 220 9.38 -0.27 31.66
C LEU A 220 10.90 -0.46 31.49
N PRO A 221 11.67 -0.94 32.52
CA PRO A 221 13.10 -1.21 32.33
C PRO A 221 13.43 -2.32 31.33
N SER A 222 12.45 -3.10 30.88
CA SER A 222 12.67 -4.17 29.89
C SER A 222 12.70 -3.65 28.45
N TYR A 223 12.16 -2.44 28.21
CA TYR A 223 12.19 -1.80 26.89
C TYR A 223 13.58 -1.18 26.66
N GLN A 224 13.99 -1.14 25.38
CA GLN A 224 15.28 -0.55 24.99
C GLN A 224 15.23 0.98 25.02
N TYR A 225 14.05 1.54 24.79
CA TYR A 225 13.81 2.97 24.70
C TYR A 225 12.88 3.44 25.82
N PRO A 226 13.05 4.69 26.29
CA PRO A 226 12.18 5.24 27.33
C PRO A 226 10.81 5.58 26.75
N PRO A 227 9.78 5.72 27.61
CA PRO A 227 8.48 6.26 27.21
C PRO A 227 8.60 7.66 26.62
N HIS A 228 7.70 7.97 25.68
CA HIS A 228 7.59 9.30 25.08
C HIS A 228 7.46 10.38 26.16
N GLY A 229 8.14 11.50 25.97
CA GLY A 229 8.12 12.63 26.91
C GLY A 229 9.01 12.50 28.13
N SER A 230 9.63 11.34 28.40
CA SER A 230 10.50 11.14 29.56
C SER A 230 11.70 12.07 29.64
N TYR A 231 12.12 12.65 28.53
CA TYR A 231 13.25 13.57 28.47
C TYR A 231 12.85 15.05 28.60
N LEU A 232 11.54 15.37 28.53
CA LEU A 232 11.11 16.76 28.38
C LEU A 232 10.82 17.46 29.72
N ASN A 233 10.42 16.77 30.78
CA ASN A 233 9.89 17.42 31.99
C ASN A 233 10.49 16.96 33.32
N GLY A 234 11.44 16.03 33.36
CA GLY A 234 11.98 15.51 34.63
C GLY A 234 10.99 14.73 35.49
N GLU A 235 9.80 14.44 34.97
CA GLU A 235 8.77 13.63 35.62
C GLU A 235 9.10 12.14 35.48
N LYS A 236 8.54 11.31 36.37
CA LYS A 236 8.66 9.87 36.23
C LYS A 236 8.04 9.44 34.90
N PRO A 237 8.75 8.64 34.07
CA PRO A 237 8.20 8.17 32.82
C PRO A 237 6.91 7.38 33.06
N THR A 238 5.85 7.79 32.38
CA THR A 238 4.56 7.11 32.38
C THR A 238 4.26 6.62 30.99
N PHE A 239 3.73 5.41 30.88
CA PHE A 239 3.25 4.83 29.65
C PHE A 239 1.82 4.35 29.89
N ILE A 240 0.87 5.22 29.75
CA ILE A 240 -0.57 4.90 29.80
C ILE A 240 -1.25 5.76 28.73
N ASN A 241 -1.92 5.10 27.77
CA ASN A 241 -2.72 5.75 26.76
C ASN A 241 -4.18 5.41 26.97
N PHE A 242 -4.98 6.43 27.30
CA PHE A 242 -6.40 6.29 27.55
C PHE A 242 -7.15 5.98 26.25
N MET A 243 -7.94 4.92 26.29
CA MET A 243 -8.69 4.43 25.12
C MET A 243 -10.13 4.97 25.07
N ASP A 244 -10.56 5.73 26.08
CA ASP A 244 -11.88 6.36 26.10
C ASP A 244 -12.03 7.35 24.95
N GLY A 245 -13.19 7.34 24.31
CA GLY A 245 -13.56 8.28 23.26
C GLY A 245 -14.94 8.88 23.54
N ASP A 246 -15.09 10.20 23.30
CA ASP A 246 -16.35 10.92 23.51
C ASP A 246 -17.46 10.43 22.57
N ASP A 247 -17.07 10.01 21.38
CA ASP A 247 -17.94 9.41 20.37
C ASP A 247 -17.23 8.26 19.61
N ASN A 248 -17.92 7.68 18.64
CA ASN A 248 -17.36 6.61 17.83
C ASN A 248 -16.13 7.06 17.02
N TYR A 249 -16.13 8.29 16.54
CA TYR A 249 -15.03 8.80 15.72
C TYR A 249 -13.75 8.97 16.55
N ASP A 250 -13.83 9.56 17.73
CA ASP A 250 -12.70 9.72 18.65
C ASP A 250 -12.20 8.36 19.15
N PHE A 251 -13.12 7.46 19.53
CA PHE A 251 -12.77 6.08 19.87
C PHE A 251 -12.00 5.40 18.73
N MET A 252 -12.52 5.44 17.50
CA MET A 252 -11.87 4.77 16.36
C MET A 252 -10.53 5.39 16.00
N LYS A 253 -10.35 6.70 16.18
CA LYS A 253 -9.07 7.37 16.00
C LYS A 253 -8.02 6.80 16.97
N LYS A 254 -8.34 6.71 18.25
CA LYS A 254 -7.46 6.14 19.29
C LYS A 254 -7.23 4.63 19.07
N PHE A 255 -8.31 3.89 18.76
CA PHE A 255 -8.26 2.47 18.49
C PHE A 255 -7.32 2.12 17.33
N ARG A 256 -7.42 2.85 16.21
CA ARG A 256 -6.53 2.67 15.05
C ARG A 256 -5.05 2.94 15.35
N GLN A 257 -4.76 3.85 16.27
CA GLN A 257 -3.40 4.21 16.68
C GLN A 257 -2.91 3.41 17.90
N SER A 258 -3.58 2.33 18.24
CA SER A 258 -3.23 1.43 19.35
C SER A 258 -2.93 0.02 18.87
N PRO A 259 -2.29 -0.83 19.68
CA PRO A 259 -2.06 -2.23 19.31
C PRO A 259 -3.36 -3.05 19.21
N PHE A 260 -4.46 -2.60 19.80
CA PHE A 260 -5.71 -3.33 19.87
C PHE A 260 -6.39 -3.53 18.51
N ILE A 261 -6.18 -2.64 17.53
CA ILE A 261 -6.69 -2.83 16.17
C ILE A 261 -6.10 -4.11 15.55
N ASN A 262 -4.82 -4.38 15.83
CA ASN A 262 -4.13 -5.56 15.30
C ASN A 262 -4.68 -6.86 15.89
N ASP A 263 -5.16 -6.84 17.14
CA ASP A 263 -5.82 -8.00 17.75
C ASP A 263 -7.12 -8.34 17.00
N VAL A 264 -7.91 -7.32 16.63
CA VAL A 264 -9.15 -7.51 15.87
C VAL A 264 -8.86 -7.94 14.43
N ILE A 265 -7.84 -7.37 13.78
CA ILE A 265 -7.41 -7.78 12.43
C ILE A 265 -6.97 -9.25 12.44
N LYS A 266 -6.15 -9.66 13.41
CA LYS A 266 -5.72 -11.06 13.57
C LYS A 266 -6.91 -11.98 13.78
N GLU A 267 -7.90 -11.58 14.57
CA GLU A 267 -9.12 -12.36 14.78
C GLU A 267 -9.96 -12.47 13.50
N LEU A 268 -10.12 -11.38 12.73
CA LEU A 268 -10.76 -11.42 11.40
C LEU A 268 -10.07 -12.42 10.47
N ALA A 269 -8.74 -12.33 10.36
CA ALA A 269 -7.95 -13.24 9.54
C ALA A 269 -8.07 -14.70 9.99
N THR A 270 -8.08 -14.95 11.30
CA THR A 270 -8.27 -16.28 11.88
C THR A 270 -9.62 -16.86 11.49
N ARG A 271 -10.70 -16.07 11.61
CA ARG A 271 -12.06 -16.51 11.25
C ARG A 271 -12.18 -16.72 9.74
N ALA A 272 -11.60 -15.84 8.90
CA ALA A 272 -11.58 -16.06 7.46
C ALA A 272 -10.94 -17.41 7.09
N ILE A 273 -9.76 -17.72 7.62
CA ILE A 273 -9.07 -18.99 7.34
C ILE A 273 -9.92 -20.19 7.77
N ARG A 274 -10.52 -20.15 8.96
CA ARG A 274 -11.25 -21.29 9.52
C ARG A 274 -12.64 -21.46 8.93
N ASP A 275 -13.43 -20.40 8.88
CA ASP A 275 -14.84 -20.47 8.51
C ASP A 275 -15.01 -20.65 7.00
N GLU A 276 -14.11 -20.06 6.18
CA GLU A 276 -14.06 -20.26 4.74
C GLU A 276 -13.22 -21.50 4.34
N GLN A 277 -12.59 -22.19 5.30
CA GLN A 277 -11.71 -23.34 5.05
C GLN A 277 -10.64 -23.05 4.00
N MET A 278 -9.99 -21.87 4.10
CA MET A 278 -8.98 -21.45 3.13
C MET A 278 -7.77 -22.40 3.13
N GLY A 279 -7.28 -22.73 1.93
CA GLY A 279 -6.14 -23.62 1.71
C GLY A 279 -6.36 -25.09 2.02
N THR A 280 -7.61 -25.53 2.22
CA THR A 280 -7.92 -26.94 2.58
C THR A 280 -8.18 -27.83 1.35
N ASP A 281 -8.40 -27.24 0.18
CA ASP A 281 -8.57 -27.92 -1.10
C ASP A 281 -7.37 -27.66 -2.04
N ASP A 282 -7.48 -28.06 -3.31
CA ASP A 282 -6.40 -27.89 -4.30
C ASP A 282 -6.45 -26.55 -5.03
N ALA A 283 -7.44 -25.69 -4.74
CA ALA A 283 -7.49 -24.32 -5.25
C ALA A 283 -6.49 -23.43 -4.49
N ILE A 284 -5.92 -22.47 -5.20
CA ILE A 284 -5.02 -21.47 -4.60
C ILE A 284 -5.89 -20.38 -3.98
N ASP A 285 -5.87 -20.26 -2.67
CA ASP A 285 -6.58 -19.21 -1.95
C ASP A 285 -5.65 -18.03 -1.61
N LEU A 286 -6.22 -16.83 -1.49
CA LEU A 286 -5.49 -15.61 -1.15
C LEU A 286 -6.16 -14.88 0.01
N LEU A 287 -5.38 -14.58 1.04
CA LEU A 287 -5.77 -13.70 2.12
C LEU A 287 -4.81 -12.51 2.20
N CYS A 288 -5.32 -11.32 1.95
CA CYS A 288 -4.58 -10.07 2.13
C CYS A 288 -4.98 -9.41 3.45
N ILE A 289 -4.00 -9.01 4.24
CA ILE A 289 -4.20 -8.44 5.58
C ILE A 289 -3.37 -7.18 5.71
N GLU A 290 -3.99 -6.08 6.12
CA GLU A 290 -3.27 -4.87 6.50
C GLU A 290 -3.32 -4.69 8.02
N PHE A 291 -2.15 -4.83 8.66
CA PHE A 291 -1.92 -4.46 10.06
C PHE A 291 -1.47 -3.00 10.17
N ASN A 292 -1.49 -2.49 11.39
CA ASN A 292 -1.09 -1.12 11.70
C ASN A 292 0.13 -1.07 12.62
N ALA A 293 1.14 -0.28 12.23
CA ALA A 293 2.27 0.10 13.08
C ALA A 293 2.26 1.59 13.44
N HIS A 294 1.31 2.39 12.93
CA HIS A 294 1.18 3.79 13.31
C HIS A 294 0.68 3.94 14.74
N SER A 295 1.33 4.84 15.48
CA SER A 295 0.95 5.23 16.83
C SER A 295 0.77 6.75 16.93
N PRO A 296 0.23 7.27 18.03
CA PRO A 296 0.22 8.71 18.29
C PRO A 296 1.63 9.32 18.41
N PHE A 297 2.67 8.46 18.47
CA PHE A 297 4.07 8.82 18.72
C PHE A 297 4.97 8.65 17.50
N ASP A 298 4.42 8.56 16.29
CA ASP A 298 5.17 8.33 15.04
C ASP A 298 6.31 9.34 14.81
N ALA A 299 6.17 10.57 15.32
CA ALA A 299 7.24 11.56 15.27
C ALA A 299 8.46 11.17 16.14
N TYR A 300 8.33 10.17 17.00
CA TYR A 300 9.35 9.69 17.94
C TYR A 300 9.48 8.17 17.82
N THR A 301 9.93 7.72 16.66
CA THR A 301 9.95 6.28 16.29
C THR A 301 10.62 5.37 17.33
N LEU A 302 11.59 5.88 18.08
CA LEU A 302 12.31 5.12 19.12
C LEU A 302 11.81 5.48 20.52
N CYS A 303 10.62 5.01 20.87
CA CYS A 303 10.05 5.11 22.21
C CYS A 303 9.49 3.75 22.67
N ALA A 304 9.24 3.61 23.96
CA ALA A 304 8.72 2.37 24.55
C ALA A 304 7.33 2.01 23.99
N GLU A 305 6.51 3.00 23.67
CA GLU A 305 5.17 2.82 23.12
C GLU A 305 5.25 2.16 21.73
N ASN A 306 6.13 2.63 20.84
CA ASN A 306 6.30 2.05 19.52
C ASN A 306 6.95 0.66 19.61
N GLU A 307 7.90 0.47 20.53
CA GLU A 307 8.48 -0.86 20.82
C GLU A 307 7.43 -1.85 21.32
N ASP A 308 6.49 -1.42 22.18
CA ASP A 308 5.36 -2.24 22.67
C ASP A 308 4.38 -2.58 21.54
N LEU A 309 4.02 -1.58 20.70
CA LEU A 309 3.15 -1.76 19.54
C LEU A 309 3.69 -2.84 18.60
N ILE A 310 4.96 -2.71 18.19
CA ILE A 310 5.62 -3.66 17.30
C ILE A 310 5.76 -5.03 17.94
N THR A 311 6.07 -5.11 19.24
CA THR A 311 6.15 -6.37 19.96
C THR A 311 4.82 -7.11 20.00
N ARG A 312 3.69 -6.39 20.25
CA ARG A 312 2.34 -6.98 20.22
C ARG A 312 1.95 -7.40 18.81
N LEU A 313 2.25 -6.58 17.81
CA LEU A 313 2.03 -6.90 16.40
C LEU A 313 2.76 -8.19 16.00
N ASP A 314 4.03 -8.33 16.40
CA ASP A 314 4.83 -9.54 16.13
C ASP A 314 4.20 -10.79 16.76
N ARG A 315 3.65 -10.67 17.98
CA ARG A 315 2.88 -11.76 18.62
C ARG A 315 1.60 -12.10 17.87
N ASN A 316 0.91 -11.10 17.32
CA ASN A 316 -0.27 -11.33 16.48
C ASN A 316 0.12 -12.07 15.18
N ILE A 317 1.21 -11.69 14.54
CA ILE A 317 1.74 -12.38 13.36
C ILE A 317 2.12 -13.83 13.72
N LYS A 318 2.85 -14.04 14.81
CA LYS A 318 3.17 -15.39 15.29
C LYS A 318 1.91 -16.23 15.49
N SER A 319 0.90 -15.68 16.19
CA SER A 319 -0.37 -16.37 16.43
C SER A 319 -1.10 -16.71 15.11
N LEU A 320 -1.06 -15.83 14.13
CA LEU A 320 -1.63 -16.09 12.80
C LEU A 320 -0.87 -17.22 12.09
N LEU A 321 0.46 -17.23 12.15
CA LEU A 321 1.28 -18.31 11.58
C LEU A 321 1.00 -19.66 12.26
N ASP A 322 0.78 -19.69 13.57
CA ASP A 322 0.38 -20.89 14.31
C ASP A 322 -1.01 -21.40 13.85
N ILE A 323 -1.96 -20.50 13.55
CA ILE A 323 -3.27 -20.85 12.97
C ILE A 323 -3.12 -21.44 11.56
N ILE A 324 -2.28 -20.83 10.72
CA ILE A 324 -2.03 -21.33 9.35
C ILE A 324 -1.39 -22.73 9.41
N GLU A 325 -0.43 -22.95 10.32
CA GLU A 325 0.19 -24.27 10.52
C GLU A 325 -0.84 -25.34 10.88
N ILE A 326 -1.77 -25.02 11.79
CA ILE A 326 -2.81 -25.96 12.23
C ILE A 326 -3.86 -26.21 11.14
N SER A 327 -4.24 -25.17 10.37
CA SER A 327 -5.37 -25.26 9.45
C SER A 327 -4.98 -25.76 8.05
N VAL A 328 -3.78 -25.43 7.58
CA VAL A 328 -3.31 -25.63 6.20
C VAL A 328 -1.98 -26.38 6.14
N GLY A 329 -1.10 -26.13 7.13
CA GLY A 329 0.32 -26.49 7.12
C GLY A 329 1.17 -25.41 6.45
N LEU A 330 2.26 -25.01 7.11
CA LEU A 330 3.17 -23.99 6.56
C LEU A 330 3.91 -24.46 5.29
N GLU A 331 4.01 -25.77 5.06
CA GLU A 331 4.55 -26.35 3.82
C GLU A 331 3.64 -26.11 2.61
N ASN A 332 2.35 -25.91 2.83
CA ASN A 332 1.34 -25.62 1.80
C ASN A 332 1.06 -24.11 1.66
N SER A 333 1.85 -23.27 2.34
CA SER A 333 1.57 -21.84 2.45
C SER A 333 2.72 -21.00 1.93
N LEU A 334 2.37 -19.89 1.27
CA LEU A 334 3.28 -18.80 0.90
C LEU A 334 2.92 -17.57 1.71
N ILE A 335 3.86 -17.04 2.48
CA ILE A 335 3.65 -15.86 3.30
C ILE A 335 4.51 -14.72 2.76
N VAL A 336 3.89 -13.58 2.52
CA VAL A 336 4.56 -12.35 2.12
C VAL A 336 4.40 -11.33 3.24
N LEU A 337 5.50 -10.74 3.69
CA LEU A 337 5.50 -9.60 4.60
C LEU A 337 5.97 -8.38 3.83
N THR A 338 5.23 -7.30 3.89
CA THR A 338 5.59 -6.02 3.26
C THR A 338 4.97 -4.84 4.02
N ALA A 339 5.26 -3.64 3.57
CA ALA A 339 4.64 -2.42 4.04
C ALA A 339 4.40 -1.49 2.84
N PRO A 340 3.39 -0.61 2.84
CA PRO A 340 3.40 0.53 1.95
C PRO A 340 4.51 1.50 2.40
N HIS A 341 4.94 2.41 1.53
CA HIS A 341 5.89 3.43 1.94
C HIS A 341 5.32 4.24 3.10
N ASN A 342 6.09 4.31 4.16
CA ASN A 342 5.72 5.09 5.33
C ASN A 342 5.77 6.58 4.99
N ASN A 343 4.72 7.27 5.36
CA ASN A 343 4.58 8.70 5.17
C ASN A 343 4.44 9.36 6.55
N PRO A 344 5.55 9.55 7.28
CA PRO A 344 5.49 10.11 8.61
C PRO A 344 4.82 11.49 8.58
N THR A 345 3.97 11.76 9.54
CA THR A 345 3.36 13.08 9.71
C THR A 345 4.46 14.08 10.09
N LEU A 346 5.09 14.67 9.08
CA LEU A 346 6.11 15.68 9.30
C LEU A 346 5.42 16.97 9.73
N THR A 347 5.70 17.39 10.96
CA THR A 347 5.45 18.79 11.35
C THR A 347 6.57 19.66 10.79
N PRO A 348 6.26 20.91 10.38
CA PRO A 348 7.31 21.83 10.00
C PRO A 348 8.34 21.94 11.13
N GLN A 349 9.60 21.74 10.80
CA GLN A 349 10.67 21.89 11.78
C GLN A 349 10.83 23.38 12.10
N ASN A 350 10.62 23.73 13.35
CA ASN A 350 10.69 25.13 13.81
C ASN A 350 12.12 25.57 14.17
N ASP A 351 13.14 24.71 14.01
CA ASP A 351 14.52 25.11 14.25
C ASP A 351 15.06 25.89 13.04
N PRO A 352 15.37 27.20 13.20
CA PRO A 352 15.81 28.03 12.08
C PRO A 352 17.18 27.62 11.51
N ARG A 353 17.89 26.72 12.16
CA ARG A 353 19.16 26.18 11.68
C ARG A 353 18.98 25.05 10.67
N LEU A 354 17.77 24.47 10.58
CA LEU A 354 17.49 23.36 9.67
C LEU A 354 16.89 23.89 8.36
N PRO A 355 17.32 23.36 7.21
CA PRO A 355 16.75 23.73 5.91
C PRO A 355 15.34 23.16 5.77
N SER A 356 14.34 23.90 6.23
CA SER A 356 12.94 23.51 6.20
C SER A 356 12.05 24.68 5.86
N GLY A 357 10.82 24.41 5.44
CA GLY A 357 9.85 25.43 5.13
C GLY A 357 8.45 24.88 4.88
N THR A 358 7.52 25.80 4.72
CA THR A 358 6.13 25.49 4.43
C THR A 358 5.69 26.07 3.10
N PHE A 359 5.01 25.28 2.30
CA PHE A 359 4.39 25.71 1.05
C PHE A 359 2.87 25.80 1.24
N ASN A 360 2.31 26.98 0.92
CA ASN A 360 0.88 27.22 1.01
C ASN A 360 0.25 27.13 -0.39
N SER A 361 -0.35 25.99 -0.71
CA SER A 361 -0.93 25.72 -2.02
C SER A 361 -2.12 26.63 -2.36
N ARG A 362 -2.96 26.99 -1.38
CA ARG A 362 -4.10 27.90 -1.62
C ARG A 362 -3.66 29.27 -2.09
N ARG A 363 -2.65 29.82 -1.42
CA ARG A 363 -2.05 31.11 -1.82
C ARG A 363 -1.37 31.01 -3.18
N ALA A 364 -0.63 29.94 -3.41
CA ALA A 364 0.07 29.73 -4.69
C ALA A 364 -0.93 29.63 -5.85
N MET A 365 -2.03 28.87 -5.72
CA MET A 365 -3.05 28.73 -6.77
C MET A 365 -3.80 30.05 -7.03
N ALA A 366 -4.08 30.83 -6.00
CA ALA A 366 -4.71 32.15 -6.17
C ALA A 366 -3.79 33.13 -6.92
N LEU A 367 -2.51 33.18 -6.58
CA LEU A 367 -1.52 34.01 -7.27
C LEU A 367 -1.28 33.53 -8.71
N LEU A 368 -1.22 32.22 -8.95
CA LEU A 368 -1.10 31.63 -10.28
C LEU A 368 -2.29 32.02 -11.16
N ASN A 369 -3.53 31.89 -10.65
CA ASN A 369 -4.70 32.29 -11.41
C ASN A 369 -4.68 33.80 -11.74
N SER A 370 -4.27 34.66 -10.81
CA SER A 370 -4.12 36.08 -11.03
C SER A 370 -3.06 36.40 -12.08
N TYR A 371 -1.93 35.68 -12.07
CA TYR A 371 -0.89 35.79 -13.07
C TYR A 371 -1.38 35.44 -14.47
N LEU A 372 -2.12 34.31 -14.60
CA LEU A 372 -2.71 33.90 -15.88
C LEU A 372 -3.78 34.87 -16.37
N MET A 373 -4.58 35.47 -15.46
CA MET A 373 -5.52 36.54 -15.81
C MET A 373 -4.81 37.80 -16.35
N ALA A 374 -3.65 38.12 -15.86
CA ALA A 374 -2.87 39.24 -16.38
C ALA A 374 -2.35 39.00 -17.80
N ILE A 375 -2.10 37.77 -18.20
CA ILE A 375 -1.60 37.39 -19.52
C ILE A 375 -2.77 37.18 -20.51
N TYR A 376 -3.80 36.45 -20.11
CA TYR A 376 -4.83 35.92 -21.00
C TYR A 376 -6.22 36.53 -20.78
N GLY A 377 -6.38 37.45 -19.83
CA GLY A 377 -7.66 38.07 -19.51
C GLY A 377 -8.42 37.37 -18.39
N GLN A 378 -9.58 37.94 -18.06
CA GLN A 378 -10.39 37.48 -16.93
C GLN A 378 -10.89 36.04 -17.11
N GLY A 379 -10.71 35.21 -16.07
CA GLY A 379 -11.18 33.82 -16.10
C GLY A 379 -10.65 32.96 -14.95
N ARG A 380 -11.28 31.81 -14.77
CA ARG A 380 -10.77 30.75 -13.87
C ARG A 380 -9.87 29.83 -14.70
N TRP A 381 -8.59 30.17 -14.81
CA TRP A 381 -7.61 29.43 -15.58
C TRP A 381 -7.15 28.14 -14.88
N VAL A 382 -7.08 28.17 -13.54
CA VAL A 382 -6.76 27.01 -12.71
C VAL A 382 -8.11 26.39 -12.30
N SER A 383 -8.44 25.21 -12.84
CA SER A 383 -9.63 24.46 -12.49
C SER A 383 -9.53 23.85 -11.10
N GLY A 384 -8.38 23.24 -10.78
CA GLY A 384 -8.19 22.59 -9.50
C GLY A 384 -6.75 22.28 -9.15
N TYR A 385 -6.59 21.81 -7.92
CA TYR A 385 -5.33 21.42 -7.35
C TYR A 385 -5.50 20.24 -6.38
N TYR A 386 -4.63 19.27 -6.47
CA TYR A 386 -4.52 18.20 -5.49
C TYR A 386 -3.09 17.65 -5.47
N ASP A 387 -2.47 17.56 -4.29
CA ASP A 387 -1.16 16.93 -4.04
C ASP A 387 -0.12 17.24 -5.14
N LYS A 388 0.26 18.51 -5.28
CA LYS A 388 1.28 19.01 -6.23
C LYS A 388 0.92 18.82 -7.71
N ASN A 389 -0.33 18.50 -7.99
CA ASN A 389 -0.89 18.43 -9.34
C ASN A 389 -1.82 19.63 -9.59
N ILE A 390 -1.51 20.41 -10.62
CA ILE A 390 -2.27 21.61 -11.04
C ILE A 390 -3.07 21.24 -12.28
N SER A 391 -4.39 21.37 -12.20
CA SER A 391 -5.31 21.16 -13.34
C SER A 391 -5.77 22.48 -13.92
N LEU A 392 -5.68 22.62 -15.25
CA LEU A 392 -6.04 23.81 -15.97
C LEU A 392 -7.44 23.71 -16.58
N ASN A 393 -8.09 24.84 -16.79
CA ASN A 393 -9.41 24.92 -17.42
C ASN A 393 -9.30 24.72 -18.94
N LYS A 394 -9.41 23.47 -19.37
CA LYS A 394 -9.24 23.08 -20.77
C LYS A 394 -10.26 23.77 -21.69
N SER A 395 -11.51 23.89 -21.25
CA SER A 395 -12.57 24.53 -22.04
C SER A 395 -12.29 26.02 -22.25
N LEU A 396 -11.81 26.73 -21.21
CA LEU A 396 -11.44 28.14 -21.34
C LEU A 396 -10.24 28.31 -22.26
N ILE A 397 -9.22 27.47 -22.13
CA ILE A 397 -8.01 27.48 -22.97
C ILE A 397 -8.35 27.26 -24.44
N GLU A 398 -9.24 26.30 -24.74
CA GLU A 398 -9.72 26.03 -26.08
C GLU A 398 -10.54 27.19 -26.65
N ASN A 399 -11.47 27.77 -25.87
CA ASN A 399 -12.30 28.90 -26.29
C ASN A 399 -11.48 30.14 -26.64
N GLU A 400 -10.41 30.39 -25.90
CA GLU A 400 -9.48 31.52 -26.14
C GLU A 400 -8.39 31.19 -27.19
N ASN A 401 -8.46 30.01 -27.85
CA ASN A 401 -7.49 29.54 -28.84
C ASN A 401 -6.03 29.52 -28.36
N ILE A 402 -5.79 29.28 -27.07
CA ILE A 402 -4.47 29.20 -26.47
C ILE A 402 -3.93 27.78 -26.64
N LYS A 403 -2.63 27.66 -26.95
CA LYS A 403 -1.98 26.35 -27.00
C LYS A 403 -1.77 25.83 -25.59
N MET A 404 -2.24 24.62 -25.30
CA MET A 404 -2.08 23.96 -23.99
C MET A 404 -0.60 23.91 -23.55
N THR A 405 0.31 23.60 -24.46
CA THR A 405 1.77 23.58 -24.15
C THR A 405 2.33 24.94 -23.77
N GLU A 406 1.78 26.01 -24.31
CA GLU A 406 2.20 27.39 -23.97
C GLU A 406 1.79 27.74 -22.54
N ILE A 407 0.51 27.59 -22.19
CA ILE A 407 0.03 27.92 -20.84
C ILE A 407 0.66 26.99 -19.78
N GLN A 408 0.87 25.72 -20.07
CA GLN A 408 1.59 24.79 -19.17
C GLN A 408 3.01 25.26 -18.89
N ASN A 409 3.73 25.82 -19.88
CA ASN A 409 5.06 26.39 -19.68
C ASN A 409 5.03 27.63 -18.78
N TYR A 410 4.08 28.56 -18.99
CA TYR A 410 3.92 29.72 -18.11
C TYR A 410 3.62 29.30 -16.67
N VAL A 411 2.75 28.31 -16.48
CA VAL A 411 2.44 27.77 -15.15
C VAL A 411 3.67 27.15 -14.50
N ALA A 412 4.43 26.35 -15.22
CA ALA A 412 5.64 25.71 -14.69
C ALA A 412 6.70 26.74 -14.31
N GLN A 413 6.95 27.75 -15.17
CA GLN A 413 7.87 28.84 -14.87
C GLN A 413 7.44 29.65 -13.65
N PHE A 414 6.16 30.02 -13.57
CA PHE A 414 5.64 30.76 -12.43
C PHE A 414 5.74 29.98 -11.11
N MET A 415 5.50 28.68 -11.14
CA MET A 415 5.63 27.82 -9.94
C MET A 415 7.07 27.78 -9.40
N LEU A 416 8.08 27.87 -10.26
CA LEU A 416 9.49 27.89 -9.84
C LEU A 416 9.88 29.18 -9.07
N GLU A 417 9.10 30.25 -9.16
CA GLU A 417 9.33 31.49 -8.39
C GLU A 417 8.89 31.34 -6.91
N PHE A 418 8.13 30.29 -6.56
CA PHE A 418 7.72 30.06 -5.18
C PHE A 418 8.84 29.41 -4.37
N SER A 419 9.10 29.98 -3.21
CA SER A 419 10.01 29.38 -2.23
C SER A 419 9.59 27.95 -1.90
N GLY A 420 10.53 27.03 -1.91
CA GLY A 420 10.32 25.62 -1.61
C GLY A 420 9.92 24.76 -2.80
N VAL A 421 9.56 25.32 -3.94
CA VAL A 421 9.36 24.54 -5.16
C VAL A 421 10.72 24.15 -5.75
N HIS A 422 10.92 22.85 -5.96
CA HIS A 422 12.18 22.32 -6.51
C HIS A 422 12.09 22.16 -8.03
N THR A 423 11.05 21.53 -8.53
CA THR A 423 10.81 21.35 -9.97
C THR A 423 9.34 21.60 -10.28
N ALA A 424 9.06 22.06 -11.49
CA ALA A 424 7.69 22.14 -12.03
C ALA A 424 7.74 21.73 -13.50
N ILE A 425 7.02 20.66 -13.85
CA ILE A 425 7.13 20.02 -15.17
C ILE A 425 5.74 19.95 -15.81
N PRO A 426 5.59 20.50 -17.04
CA PRO A 426 4.39 20.33 -17.86
C PRO A 426 4.11 18.87 -18.21
N ALA A 427 2.85 18.47 -18.22
CA ALA A 427 2.45 17.10 -18.51
C ALA A 427 2.95 16.60 -19.87
N TYR A 428 2.99 17.45 -20.90
CA TYR A 428 3.51 17.05 -22.21
C TYR A 428 5.00 16.71 -22.16
N GLN A 429 5.80 17.38 -21.32
CA GLN A 429 7.21 17.06 -21.12
C GLN A 429 7.39 15.76 -20.35
N ILE A 430 6.57 15.50 -19.33
CA ILE A 430 6.57 14.23 -18.59
C ILE A 430 6.38 13.04 -19.54
N GLN A 431 5.48 13.20 -20.53
CA GLN A 431 5.15 12.13 -21.48
C GLN A 431 6.20 11.93 -22.57
N THR A 432 6.92 12.98 -22.97
CA THR A 432 7.81 12.96 -24.15
C THR A 432 9.30 13.00 -23.83
N ALA A 433 9.69 13.34 -22.59
CA ALA A 433 11.10 13.43 -22.23
C ALA A 433 11.80 12.08 -22.30
N ALA A 434 12.99 12.09 -22.89
CA ALA A 434 13.94 10.99 -22.75
C ALA A 434 14.37 10.91 -21.27
N SER A 435 14.38 9.72 -20.71
CA SER A 435 14.68 9.50 -19.29
C SER A 435 15.56 8.28 -19.11
N LEU A 436 16.40 8.30 -18.10
CA LEU A 436 17.16 7.16 -17.63
C LEU A 436 16.31 6.31 -16.69
N PRO A 437 16.58 5.00 -16.53
CA PRO A 437 15.89 4.19 -15.56
C PRO A 437 15.98 4.78 -14.14
N ASN A 438 14.82 4.93 -13.49
CA ASN A 438 14.69 5.44 -12.09
C ASN A 438 15.17 6.89 -11.84
N ASP A 439 15.41 7.68 -12.86
CA ASP A 439 15.61 9.12 -12.69
C ASP A 439 14.27 9.83 -12.35
N MET A 440 14.33 11.08 -11.91
CA MET A 440 13.13 11.84 -11.55
C MET A 440 12.12 11.95 -12.71
N PRO A 441 12.51 12.29 -13.94
CA PRO A 441 11.59 12.31 -15.08
C PRO A 441 10.92 10.96 -15.34
N SER A 442 11.66 9.86 -15.23
CA SER A 442 11.12 8.50 -15.37
C SER A 442 10.07 8.21 -14.29
N ARG A 443 10.37 8.51 -13.03
CA ARG A 443 9.45 8.31 -11.90
C ARG A 443 8.20 9.17 -12.05
N MET A 444 8.32 10.43 -12.49
CA MET A 444 7.17 11.29 -12.77
C MET A 444 6.30 10.74 -13.91
N ARG A 445 6.91 10.22 -14.99
CA ARG A 445 6.18 9.59 -16.08
C ARG A 445 5.43 8.35 -15.62
N ASN A 446 6.06 7.50 -14.83
CA ASN A 446 5.45 6.30 -14.28
C ASN A 446 4.30 6.61 -13.30
N SER A 447 4.27 7.80 -12.73
CA SER A 447 3.20 8.29 -11.86
C SER A 447 2.07 9.00 -12.60
N HIS A 448 2.32 9.41 -13.85
CA HIS A 448 1.39 10.21 -14.60
C HIS A 448 0.34 9.37 -15.33
N TYR A 449 -0.94 9.56 -15.00
CA TYR A 449 -2.08 8.97 -15.71
C TYR A 449 -2.94 10.07 -16.33
N LYS A 450 -3.17 9.96 -17.63
CA LYS A 450 -4.01 10.93 -18.38
C LYS A 450 -5.37 11.11 -17.72
N ASN A 451 -5.80 12.36 -17.54
CA ASN A 451 -7.08 12.77 -16.95
C ASN A 451 -7.22 12.58 -15.43
N ARG A 452 -6.19 12.10 -14.73
CA ARG A 452 -6.15 12.00 -13.25
C ARG A 452 -4.97 12.75 -12.67
N SER A 453 -3.88 12.86 -13.42
CA SER A 453 -2.75 13.72 -13.04
C SER A 453 -2.97 15.14 -13.58
N GLY A 454 -2.34 16.12 -12.93
CA GLY A 454 -2.40 17.52 -13.32
C GLY A 454 -1.77 17.82 -14.68
N ASP A 455 -2.11 18.98 -15.23
CA ASP A 455 -1.49 19.52 -16.44
C ASP A 455 -0.08 20.06 -16.20
N VAL A 456 0.23 20.42 -14.93
CA VAL A 456 1.58 20.70 -14.44
C VAL A 456 1.74 20.01 -13.09
N VAL A 457 2.86 19.31 -12.92
CA VAL A 457 3.23 18.62 -11.67
C VAL A 457 4.49 19.26 -11.12
N PHE A 458 4.53 19.52 -9.81
CA PHE A 458 5.71 20.08 -9.18
C PHE A 458 6.16 19.28 -7.96
N THR A 459 7.39 19.48 -7.53
CA THR A 459 7.94 18.89 -6.31
C THR A 459 8.45 19.97 -5.37
N LEU A 460 8.51 19.67 -4.09
CA LEU A 460 9.09 20.55 -3.08
C LEU A 460 10.53 20.16 -2.79
N LEU A 461 11.32 21.12 -2.33
CA LEU A 461 12.66 20.90 -1.81
C LEU A 461 12.63 19.97 -0.58
N PRO A 462 13.69 19.19 -0.33
CA PRO A 462 13.83 18.44 0.90
C PRO A 462 13.62 19.33 2.14
N GLY A 463 12.88 18.81 3.12
CA GLY A 463 12.52 19.56 4.34
C GLY A 463 11.35 20.53 4.18
N TRP A 464 10.85 20.76 2.97
CA TRP A 464 9.64 21.54 2.73
C TRP A 464 8.40 20.64 2.73
N VAL A 465 7.34 21.14 3.37
CA VAL A 465 6.05 20.44 3.45
C VAL A 465 4.91 21.35 2.98
N GLU A 466 3.89 20.76 2.39
CA GLU A 466 2.64 21.48 2.16
C GLU A 466 1.85 21.52 3.48
N TYR A 467 1.65 22.71 4.02
CA TYR A 467 1.08 22.92 5.33
C TYR A 467 -0.13 23.83 5.27
N ASP A 468 -1.24 23.41 5.88
CA ASP A 468 -2.43 24.25 6.04
C ASP A 468 -2.40 24.95 7.40
N GLU A 469 -2.14 26.27 7.36
CA GLU A 469 -2.07 27.10 8.55
C GLU A 469 -3.39 27.15 9.35
N LYS A 470 -4.55 27.03 8.68
CA LYS A 470 -5.86 27.05 9.33
C LYS A 470 -6.14 25.73 10.05
N LEU A 471 -5.78 24.62 9.44
CA LEU A 471 -5.97 23.29 10.00
C LEU A 471 -4.80 22.89 10.92
N GLN A 472 -3.73 23.69 10.96
CA GLN A 472 -2.52 23.41 11.74
C GLN A 472 -1.97 21.98 11.48
N ARG A 473 -1.99 21.56 10.23
CA ARG A 473 -1.51 20.22 9.84
C ARG A 473 -0.83 20.20 8.48
N THR A 474 0.04 19.23 8.30
CA THR A 474 0.58 18.87 6.99
C THR A 474 -0.52 18.24 6.14
N LEU A 475 -0.71 18.75 4.92
CA LEU A 475 -1.72 18.24 4.00
C LEU A 475 -1.20 17.01 3.23
N TYR A 476 -0.01 17.14 2.67
CA TYR A 476 0.61 16.12 1.82
C TYR A 476 2.08 16.01 2.18
N PRO A 477 2.41 15.16 3.16
CA PRO A 477 3.79 15.00 3.57
C PRO A 477 4.65 14.48 2.41
N SER A 478 5.89 14.95 2.36
CA SER A 478 6.86 14.41 1.42
C SER A 478 7.42 13.12 1.95
N ILE A 479 7.45 12.07 1.14
CA ILE A 479 8.08 10.81 1.51
C ILE A 479 9.59 11.01 1.45
N THR A 480 10.21 10.94 2.62
CA THR A 480 11.66 11.15 2.76
C THR A 480 12.45 9.88 2.49
N GLN A 481 11.84 8.71 2.67
CA GLN A 481 12.48 7.42 2.45
C GLN A 481 11.60 6.55 1.56
N PRO A 482 11.92 6.42 0.26
CA PRO A 482 11.13 5.63 -0.69
C PRO A 482 11.47 4.14 -0.61
N TYR A 483 11.68 3.61 0.59
CA TYR A 483 12.07 2.22 0.84
C TYR A 483 10.99 1.53 1.66
N THR A 484 10.77 0.26 1.34
CA THR A 484 9.86 -0.59 2.10
C THR A 484 10.43 -2.00 2.26
N PRO A 485 10.19 -2.69 3.38
CA PRO A 485 10.61 -4.07 3.54
C PRO A 485 9.73 -5.01 2.69
N ILE A 486 10.35 -5.97 2.02
CA ILE A 486 9.66 -7.08 1.37
C ILE A 486 10.31 -8.39 1.80
N ALA A 487 9.53 -9.29 2.38
CA ALA A 487 9.95 -10.66 2.67
C ALA A 487 8.99 -11.66 2.02
N ILE A 488 9.54 -12.71 1.41
CA ILE A 488 8.78 -13.83 0.85
C ILE A 488 9.27 -15.09 1.57
N TRP A 489 8.35 -15.78 2.22
CA TRP A 489 8.66 -16.94 3.03
C TRP A 489 7.72 -18.11 2.73
N SER A 490 8.28 -19.28 2.62
CA SER A 490 7.61 -20.57 2.80
C SER A 490 8.60 -21.51 3.50
N LYS A 491 8.13 -22.66 3.97
CA LYS A 491 9.00 -23.65 4.66
C LYS A 491 10.17 -24.14 3.79
N GLU A 492 10.04 -24.04 2.48
CA GLU A 492 11.00 -24.55 1.50
C GLU A 492 11.92 -23.47 0.92
N ILE A 493 11.57 -22.19 1.07
CA ILE A 493 12.35 -21.08 0.56
C ILE A 493 13.59 -20.87 1.42
N LYS A 494 14.78 -20.92 0.80
CA LYS A 494 16.05 -20.65 1.46
C LYS A 494 16.25 -19.16 1.69
N ARG A 495 16.95 -18.86 2.75
CA ARG A 495 17.35 -17.48 3.06
C ARG A 495 18.21 -16.91 1.94
N SER A 496 17.77 -15.81 1.37
CA SER A 496 18.54 -15.05 0.39
C SER A 496 18.24 -13.56 0.48
N LYS A 497 19.21 -12.73 0.09
CA LYS A 497 18.99 -11.31 -0.16
C LYS A 497 18.47 -11.15 -1.58
N SER A 498 17.53 -10.24 -1.77
CA SER A 498 16.97 -9.94 -3.08
C SER A 498 16.94 -8.42 -3.33
N ASN A 499 16.93 -8.04 -4.58
CA ASN A 499 16.69 -6.66 -5.02
C ASN A 499 15.27 -6.49 -5.58
N ILE A 500 14.34 -7.31 -5.11
CA ILE A 500 12.94 -7.26 -5.51
C ILE A 500 12.35 -5.87 -5.27
N THR A 501 11.70 -5.31 -6.26
CA THR A 501 10.97 -4.03 -6.15
C THR A 501 9.50 -4.28 -5.82
N ILE A 502 8.75 -3.22 -5.56
CA ILE A 502 7.31 -3.32 -5.32
C ILE A 502 6.61 -3.92 -6.54
N GLU A 503 6.95 -3.46 -7.74
CA GLU A 503 6.36 -3.95 -8.99
C GLU A 503 6.73 -5.41 -9.27
N ASP A 504 7.92 -5.85 -8.87
CA ASP A 504 8.39 -7.23 -9.07
C ASP A 504 7.67 -8.24 -8.18
N LEU A 505 7.11 -7.79 -7.06
CA LEU A 505 6.49 -8.66 -6.07
C LEU A 505 5.35 -9.48 -6.68
N CYS A 506 4.42 -8.83 -7.37
CA CYS A 506 3.30 -9.52 -8.03
C CYS A 506 3.78 -10.56 -9.05
N ALA A 507 4.70 -10.19 -9.94
CA ALA A 507 5.26 -11.09 -10.94
C ALA A 507 5.95 -12.30 -10.29
N THR A 508 6.67 -12.06 -9.18
CA THR A 508 7.36 -13.11 -8.44
C THR A 508 6.37 -14.08 -7.79
N ILE A 509 5.31 -13.56 -7.17
CA ILE A 509 4.24 -14.40 -6.58
C ILE A 509 3.54 -15.20 -7.67
N CYS A 510 3.13 -14.59 -8.79
CA CYS A 510 2.50 -15.30 -9.91
C CYS A 510 3.37 -16.44 -10.44
N ARG A 511 4.70 -16.24 -10.51
CA ARG A 511 5.64 -17.29 -10.90
C ARG A 511 5.67 -18.45 -9.90
N ILE A 512 5.69 -18.15 -8.58
CA ILE A 512 5.66 -19.19 -7.53
C ILE A 512 4.36 -20.00 -7.62
N LEU A 513 3.22 -19.30 -7.81
CA LEU A 513 1.90 -19.89 -7.92
C LEU A 513 1.62 -20.55 -9.29
N GLN A 514 2.50 -20.36 -10.26
CA GLN A 514 2.35 -20.86 -11.64
C GLN A 514 1.07 -20.38 -12.33
N ILE A 515 0.68 -19.13 -12.08
CA ILE A 515 -0.49 -18.47 -12.68
C ILE A 515 -0.08 -17.34 -13.63
N PRO A 516 -0.95 -16.93 -14.58
CA PRO A 516 -0.69 -15.78 -15.45
C PRO A 516 -0.48 -14.49 -14.67
N TYR A 517 0.33 -13.58 -15.23
CA TYR A 517 0.52 -12.24 -14.68
C TYR A 517 -0.71 -11.36 -14.92
N PRO A 518 -0.95 -10.33 -14.06
CA PRO A 518 -1.91 -9.28 -14.37
C PRO A 518 -1.65 -8.62 -15.73
N ASN A 519 -2.71 -8.15 -16.37
CA ASN A 519 -2.68 -7.63 -17.75
C ASN A 519 -1.76 -6.42 -17.96
N ALA A 520 -1.49 -5.64 -16.92
CA ALA A 520 -0.59 -4.48 -16.97
C ALA A 520 0.72 -4.70 -16.21
N CYS A 521 1.03 -5.94 -15.82
CA CYS A 521 2.25 -6.25 -15.06
C CYS A 521 3.51 -5.96 -15.89
N ILE A 522 4.37 -5.10 -15.35
CA ILE A 522 5.68 -4.76 -15.91
C ILE A 522 6.84 -5.27 -15.04
N GLY A 523 6.53 -5.76 -13.85
CA GLY A 523 7.50 -6.28 -12.90
C GLY A 523 8.23 -7.53 -13.45
N THR A 524 9.46 -7.69 -13.03
CA THR A 524 10.30 -8.83 -13.39
C THR A 524 10.20 -9.92 -12.34
N PRO A 525 9.82 -11.15 -12.69
CA PRO A 525 9.74 -12.23 -11.71
C PRO A 525 11.13 -12.68 -11.26
N HIS A 526 11.41 -12.59 -9.97
CA HIS A 526 12.65 -13.07 -9.39
C HIS A 526 12.65 -14.59 -9.27
N GLN A 527 13.82 -15.20 -9.50
CA GLN A 527 14.02 -16.61 -9.23
C GLN A 527 14.28 -16.79 -7.74
N ILE A 528 13.45 -17.58 -7.09
CA ILE A 528 13.59 -17.90 -5.66
C ILE A 528 14.18 -19.29 -5.56
N GLU A 529 15.32 -19.40 -4.87
CA GLU A 529 15.96 -20.69 -4.58
C GLU A 529 15.22 -21.39 -3.43
N ASN A 530 14.96 -22.67 -3.64
CA ASN A 530 14.32 -23.54 -2.65
C ASN A 530 15.36 -24.45 -1.97
#